data_47fdc9b64cc8297b52b15512635f0c10
#
_entry.id   47fdc9b64cc8297b52b15512635f0c10
#
_cell.length_a   1.000
_cell.length_b   1.000
_cell.length_c   1.000
_cell.angle_alpha   90.00
_cell.angle_beta   90.00
_cell.angle_gamma   90.00
#
_symmetry.space_group_name_H-M   'P 1'
#
loop_
_entity.id
_entity.type
_entity.pdbx_description
1 polymer ?
#
loop_
_entity_poly.entity_id
_entity_poly.type
_entity_poly.pdbx_seq_one_letter_code
_entity_poly.pdbx_strand_id
1 'polypeptide(L)'
;MSFFNKTIWITGASSGIGEALAMQLSSEGAQLILSARRLAELERVKSNCSNQDKIKILTLDLAEADSLATKTNEAIALFGQVDILINNGGISQRSLAKDTKLEVDRNLMEVNYFGNIALAKNLLPHMLKKGSGHFVVVTSLTGIFGTPYRSGYAATKHALHGFYDSLRAELEDDGIKVTIAAPGFVKTNVSVNALVGDGSKANVMDDAQAKGISAEDCAKAIVQAIKKEKREIYIGRESYGAYAKRFVPGLFARMIKKAKVR
;
A
#
# COMPACT_ATOMS: atom_id res chain seq x y z
N MET A 1 12.21 12.92 -11.35
CA MET A 1 12.15 13.54 -9.99
C MET A 1 13.30 13.00 -9.15
N SER A 2 13.98 13.84 -8.35
CA SER A 2 14.96 13.43 -7.35
C SER A 2 14.28 13.31 -5.98
N PHE A 3 14.71 12.36 -5.15
CA PHE A 3 14.23 12.22 -3.77
C PHE A 3 15.14 12.92 -2.74
N PHE A 4 16.26 13.44 -3.17
CA PHE A 4 17.18 14.16 -2.28
C PHE A 4 16.43 15.27 -1.54
N ASN A 5 16.49 15.25 -0.21
CA ASN A 5 15.78 16.15 0.70
C ASN A 5 14.25 16.20 0.55
N LYS A 6 13.61 15.22 -0.10
CA LYS A 6 12.16 15.05 -0.07
C LYS A 6 11.75 14.31 1.19
N THR A 7 10.73 14.79 1.88
CA THR A 7 10.13 14.10 3.02
C THR A 7 9.08 13.10 2.54
N ILE A 8 9.33 11.82 2.78
CA ILE A 8 8.49 10.72 2.35
C ILE A 8 7.97 9.96 3.58
N TRP A 9 6.66 9.91 3.72
CA TRP A 9 5.99 9.16 4.78
C TRP A 9 5.53 7.79 4.25
N ILE A 10 5.97 6.69 4.88
CA ILE A 10 5.69 5.32 4.45
C ILE A 10 4.89 4.60 5.53
N THR A 11 3.65 4.20 5.24
CA THR A 11 2.88 3.33 6.12
C THR A 11 3.18 1.85 5.85
N GLY A 12 3.05 0.99 6.88
CA GLY A 12 3.40 -0.43 6.74
C GLY A 12 4.89 -0.65 6.49
N ALA A 13 5.74 0.25 7.00
CA ALA A 13 7.19 0.25 6.77
C ALA A 13 7.94 -0.86 7.51
N SER A 14 7.30 -1.61 8.41
CA SER A 14 7.96 -2.60 9.29
C SER A 14 8.33 -3.91 8.61
N SER A 15 7.93 -4.16 7.35
CA SER A 15 8.26 -5.40 6.63
C SER A 15 7.92 -5.31 5.15
N GLY A 16 8.45 -6.26 4.35
CA GLY A 16 8.06 -6.50 2.97
C GLY A 16 8.26 -5.28 2.07
N ILE A 17 7.24 -4.92 1.27
CA ILE A 17 7.35 -3.81 0.30
C ILE A 17 7.69 -2.49 1.00
N GLY A 18 7.07 -2.20 2.16
CA GLY A 18 7.33 -0.97 2.90
C GLY A 18 8.76 -0.86 3.43
N GLU A 19 9.32 -1.95 3.93
CA GLU A 19 10.74 -2.04 4.34
C GLU A 19 11.67 -1.84 3.13
N ALA A 20 11.41 -2.53 2.01
CA ALA A 20 12.23 -2.39 0.80
C ALA A 20 12.16 -0.96 0.23
N LEU A 21 10.99 -0.30 0.27
CA LEU A 21 10.84 1.10 -0.09
C LEU A 21 11.66 2.02 0.82
N ALA A 22 11.65 1.77 2.14
CA ALA A 22 12.44 2.55 3.10
C ALA A 22 13.93 2.45 2.81
N MET A 23 14.44 1.23 2.58
CA MET A 23 15.85 0.99 2.25
C MET A 23 16.25 1.71 0.96
N GLN A 24 15.46 1.57 -0.10
CA GLN A 24 15.78 2.18 -1.40
C GLN A 24 15.71 3.71 -1.35
N LEU A 25 14.66 4.29 -0.76
CA LEU A 25 14.50 5.73 -0.71
C LEU A 25 15.50 6.40 0.22
N SER A 26 15.93 5.73 1.29
CA SER A 26 17.01 6.23 2.16
C SER A 26 18.35 6.30 1.42
N SER A 27 18.67 5.31 0.57
CA SER A 27 19.89 5.34 -0.25
C SER A 27 19.89 6.44 -1.31
N GLU A 28 18.70 6.94 -1.70
CA GLU A 28 18.54 8.06 -2.63
C GLU A 28 18.48 9.44 -1.92
N GLY A 29 18.76 9.49 -0.61
CA GLY A 29 18.91 10.71 0.16
C GLY A 29 17.60 11.35 0.64
N ALA A 30 16.49 10.62 0.61
CA ALA A 30 15.21 11.08 1.16
C ALA A 30 15.24 11.21 2.69
N GLN A 31 14.42 12.12 3.20
CA GLN A 31 13.99 12.14 4.60
C GLN A 31 12.80 11.21 4.75
N LEU A 32 12.84 10.27 5.70
CA LEU A 32 11.80 9.25 5.83
C LEU A 32 11.07 9.33 7.15
N ILE A 33 9.75 9.16 7.09
CA ILE A 33 8.90 8.88 8.25
C ILE A 33 8.40 7.45 8.09
N LEU A 34 8.85 6.56 8.96
CA LEU A 34 8.47 5.15 8.92
C LEU A 34 7.34 4.89 9.90
N SER A 35 6.21 4.38 9.41
CA SER A 35 5.03 4.12 10.25
C SER A 35 4.53 2.68 10.13
N ALA A 36 4.30 2.08 11.28
CA ALA A 36 3.61 0.82 11.50
C ALA A 36 3.27 0.69 13.00
N ARG A 37 2.60 -0.39 13.41
CA ARG A 37 2.24 -0.63 14.81
C ARG A 37 3.41 -1.04 15.70
N ARG A 38 4.37 -1.78 15.17
CA ARG A 38 5.47 -2.40 15.93
C ARG A 38 6.72 -1.54 15.91
N LEU A 39 6.99 -0.85 17.03
CA LEU A 39 8.15 0.04 17.16
C LEU A 39 9.48 -0.71 16.93
N ALA A 40 9.67 -1.87 17.55
CA ALA A 40 10.93 -2.62 17.42
C ALA A 40 11.26 -2.99 15.98
N GLU A 41 10.23 -3.33 15.17
CA GLU A 41 10.45 -3.62 13.75
C GLU A 41 10.77 -2.37 12.92
N LEU A 42 10.21 -1.22 13.28
CA LEU A 42 10.55 0.05 12.63
C LEU A 42 11.99 0.46 12.95
N GLU A 43 12.44 0.27 14.19
CA GLU A 43 13.84 0.50 14.59
C GLU A 43 14.79 -0.44 13.85
N ARG A 44 14.44 -1.72 13.74
CA ARG A 44 15.20 -2.68 12.92
C ARG A 44 15.31 -2.23 11.46
N VAL A 45 14.21 -1.79 10.85
CA VAL A 45 14.23 -1.29 9.47
C VAL A 45 15.09 -0.04 9.37
N LYS A 46 14.93 0.91 10.28
CA LYS A 46 15.74 2.13 10.32
C LYS A 46 17.24 1.80 10.41
N SER A 47 17.63 0.83 11.25
CA SER A 47 19.05 0.44 11.41
C SER A 47 19.66 -0.16 10.14
N ASN A 48 18.82 -0.74 9.26
CA ASN A 48 19.24 -1.30 7.97
C ASN A 48 19.23 -0.27 6.82
N CYS A 49 18.71 0.93 7.05
CA CYS A 49 18.67 2.00 6.06
C CYS A 49 19.97 2.80 6.03
N SER A 50 20.24 3.43 4.88
CA SER A 50 21.26 4.47 4.77
C SER A 50 20.77 5.77 5.44
N ASN A 51 21.70 6.65 5.86
CA ASN A 51 21.37 7.99 6.37
C ASN A 51 20.33 8.00 7.52
N GLN A 52 20.56 7.18 8.55
CA GLN A 52 19.64 6.96 9.66
C GLN A 52 19.20 8.25 10.38
N ASP A 53 20.05 9.28 10.38
CA ASP A 53 19.75 10.61 10.95
C ASP A 53 18.60 11.32 10.24
N LYS A 54 18.36 10.98 8.96
CA LYS A 54 17.25 11.47 8.14
C LYS A 54 15.99 10.62 8.28
N ILE A 55 15.95 9.67 9.23
CA ILE A 55 14.82 8.76 9.40
C ILE A 55 14.19 8.95 10.78
N LYS A 56 12.91 9.25 10.78
CA LYS A 56 12.07 9.34 11.98
C LYS A 56 11.05 8.20 12.01
N ILE A 57 10.70 7.76 13.19
CA ILE A 57 9.69 6.72 13.41
C ILE A 57 8.45 7.36 14.02
N LEU A 58 7.31 6.98 13.50
CA LEU A 58 6.00 7.37 14.02
C LEU A 58 5.10 6.12 14.08
N THR A 59 4.87 5.59 15.27
CA THR A 59 3.96 4.45 15.45
C THR A 59 2.53 4.84 15.09
N LEU A 60 1.86 3.96 14.32
CA LEU A 60 0.55 4.20 13.75
C LEU A 60 -0.22 2.89 13.61
N ASP A 61 -1.49 2.87 14.03
CA ASP A 61 -2.45 1.85 13.64
C ASP A 61 -3.51 2.46 12.71
N LEU A 62 -3.65 1.91 11.51
CA LEU A 62 -4.62 2.38 10.53
C LEU A 62 -6.08 2.09 10.93
N ALA A 63 -6.31 1.21 11.90
CA ALA A 63 -7.63 0.94 12.44
C ALA A 63 -8.09 1.95 13.50
N GLU A 64 -7.18 2.77 14.03
CA GLU A 64 -7.48 3.75 15.09
C GLU A 64 -7.88 5.11 14.48
N ALA A 65 -9.08 5.18 13.87
CA ALA A 65 -9.55 6.33 13.08
C ALA A 65 -9.38 7.67 13.81
N ASP A 66 -9.70 7.71 15.11
CA ASP A 66 -9.65 8.94 15.94
C ASP A 66 -8.23 9.49 16.12
N SER A 67 -7.22 8.63 16.01
CA SER A 67 -5.81 9.02 16.17
C SER A 67 -5.19 9.59 14.88
N LEU A 68 -5.74 9.28 13.71
CA LEU A 68 -5.08 9.51 12.42
C LEU A 68 -4.86 11.00 12.09
N ALA A 69 -5.76 11.87 12.51
CA ALA A 69 -5.59 13.33 12.35
C ALA A 69 -4.39 13.84 13.17
N THR A 70 -4.30 13.44 14.44
CA THR A 70 -3.18 13.77 15.32
C THR A 70 -1.88 13.20 14.78
N LYS A 71 -1.87 11.94 14.35
CA LYS A 71 -0.70 11.29 13.73
C LYS A 71 -0.24 11.98 12.45
N THR A 72 -1.16 12.52 11.65
CA THR A 72 -0.80 13.30 10.47
C THR A 72 -0.10 14.60 10.84
N ASN A 73 -0.59 15.31 11.85
CA ASN A 73 0.06 16.53 12.36
C ASN A 73 1.45 16.23 12.96
N GLU A 74 1.59 15.12 13.71
CA GLU A 74 2.88 14.66 14.21
C GLU A 74 3.85 14.38 13.04
N ALA A 75 3.40 13.68 11.99
CA ALA A 75 4.22 13.39 10.81
C ALA A 75 4.73 14.67 10.13
N ILE A 76 3.85 15.66 9.95
CA ILE A 76 4.23 16.95 9.37
C ILE A 76 5.29 17.64 10.26
N ALA A 77 5.10 17.64 11.58
CA ALA A 77 5.99 18.32 12.53
C ALA A 77 7.41 17.72 12.56
N LEU A 78 7.59 16.42 12.25
CA LEU A 78 8.89 15.75 12.29
C LEU A 78 9.96 16.37 11.36
N PHE A 79 9.55 16.91 10.20
CA PHE A 79 10.41 17.55 9.22
C PHE A 79 9.83 18.88 8.69
N GLY A 80 8.73 19.38 9.28
CA GLY A 80 8.02 20.59 8.85
C GLY A 80 7.18 20.41 7.58
N GLN A 81 7.30 19.28 6.88
CA GLN A 81 6.56 18.96 5.67
C GLN A 81 6.48 17.46 5.40
N VAL A 82 5.51 17.08 4.55
CA VAL A 82 5.46 15.78 3.87
C VAL A 82 5.26 16.05 2.38
N ASP A 83 6.21 15.60 1.55
CA ASP A 83 6.13 15.74 0.09
C ASP A 83 5.41 14.56 -0.57
N ILE A 84 5.62 13.36 -0.04
CA ILE A 84 5.08 12.12 -0.59
C ILE A 84 4.51 11.28 0.56
N LEU A 85 3.26 10.86 0.45
CA LEU A 85 2.67 9.83 1.31
C LEU A 85 2.59 8.52 0.53
N ILE A 86 3.29 7.48 1.01
CA ILE A 86 3.18 6.12 0.47
C ILE A 86 2.26 5.31 1.38
N ASN A 87 1.02 5.19 0.99
CA ASN A 87 0.01 4.35 1.61
C ASN A 87 0.24 2.89 1.20
N ASN A 88 1.08 2.19 1.96
CA ASN A 88 1.43 0.79 1.74
C ASN A 88 0.87 -0.13 2.84
N GLY A 89 0.55 0.39 4.02
CA GLY A 89 -0.01 -0.38 5.13
C GLY A 89 -1.33 -1.05 4.77
N GLY A 90 -1.49 -2.31 5.20
CA GLY A 90 -2.72 -3.07 4.97
C GLY A 90 -2.62 -4.51 5.45
N ILE A 91 -3.76 -5.18 5.49
CA ILE A 91 -3.93 -6.59 5.85
C ILE A 91 -4.63 -7.35 4.72
N SER A 92 -4.45 -8.67 4.66
CA SER A 92 -5.02 -9.51 3.60
C SER A 92 -6.00 -10.55 4.18
N GLN A 93 -6.68 -11.30 3.30
CA GLN A 93 -7.67 -12.33 3.63
C GLN A 93 -7.32 -13.65 2.95
N ARG A 94 -7.64 -14.76 3.64
CA ARG A 94 -7.49 -16.14 3.14
C ARG A 94 -8.68 -17.02 3.53
N SER A 95 -9.89 -16.62 3.12
CA SER A 95 -11.12 -17.37 3.37
C SER A 95 -12.12 -17.22 2.22
N LEU A 96 -12.99 -18.20 2.01
CA LEU A 96 -14.10 -18.06 1.05
C LEU A 96 -15.12 -17.05 1.58
N ALA A 97 -15.79 -16.34 0.68
CA ALA A 97 -16.79 -15.34 1.05
C ALA A 97 -17.90 -15.92 1.96
N LYS A 98 -18.34 -17.16 1.70
CA LYS A 98 -19.36 -17.84 2.49
C LYS A 98 -18.90 -18.21 3.92
N ASP A 99 -17.58 -18.31 4.14
CA ASP A 99 -16.97 -18.72 5.40
C ASP A 99 -16.33 -17.53 6.16
N THR A 100 -16.48 -16.32 5.62
CA THR A 100 -15.92 -15.08 6.22
C THR A 100 -16.99 -14.36 7.03
N LYS A 101 -16.72 -14.11 8.30
CA LYS A 101 -17.59 -13.28 9.15
C LYS A 101 -17.54 -11.82 8.69
N LEU A 102 -18.67 -11.12 8.75
CA LEU A 102 -18.79 -9.72 8.32
C LEU A 102 -17.85 -8.78 9.10
N GLU A 103 -17.53 -9.11 10.35
CA GLU A 103 -16.57 -8.35 11.18
C GLU A 103 -15.16 -8.38 10.57
N VAL A 104 -14.78 -9.47 9.89
CA VAL A 104 -13.50 -9.57 9.16
C VAL A 104 -13.50 -8.63 7.95
N ASP A 105 -14.61 -8.61 7.19
CA ASP A 105 -14.73 -7.69 6.05
C ASP A 105 -14.71 -6.22 6.50
N ARG A 106 -15.37 -5.89 7.63
CA ARG A 106 -15.33 -4.54 8.24
C ARG A 106 -13.92 -4.17 8.66
N ASN A 107 -13.18 -5.07 9.32
CA ASN A 107 -11.80 -4.82 9.73
C ASN A 107 -10.89 -4.61 8.52
N LEU A 108 -11.08 -5.39 7.44
CA LEU A 108 -10.36 -5.20 6.18
C LEU A 108 -10.63 -3.82 5.57
N MET A 109 -11.89 -3.37 5.58
CA MET A 109 -12.27 -2.02 5.10
C MET A 109 -11.68 -0.93 6.00
N GLU A 110 -11.74 -1.09 7.31
CA GLU A 110 -11.20 -0.12 8.25
C GLU A 110 -9.71 0.11 8.03
N VAL A 111 -8.90 -0.96 8.06
CA VAL A 111 -7.45 -0.86 7.91
C VAL A 111 -7.04 -0.46 6.49
N ASN A 112 -7.58 -1.13 5.46
CA ASN A 112 -7.07 -0.99 4.10
C ASN A 112 -7.63 0.22 3.38
N TYR A 113 -8.87 0.63 3.67
CA TYR A 113 -9.54 1.72 2.98
C TYR A 113 -9.68 2.95 3.87
N PHE A 114 -10.44 2.89 4.96
CA PHE A 114 -10.72 4.07 5.78
C PHE A 114 -9.45 4.66 6.40
N GLY A 115 -8.56 3.84 6.97
CA GLY A 115 -7.29 4.30 7.51
C GLY A 115 -6.40 4.97 6.45
N ASN A 116 -6.35 4.41 5.23
CA ASN A 116 -5.61 4.97 4.11
C ASN A 116 -6.14 6.33 3.67
N ILE A 117 -7.46 6.42 3.42
CA ILE A 117 -8.06 7.68 2.95
C ILE A 117 -8.09 8.75 4.04
N ALA A 118 -8.18 8.37 5.31
CA ALA A 118 -8.10 9.30 6.42
C ALA A 118 -6.74 10.03 6.46
N LEU A 119 -5.64 9.29 6.32
CA LEU A 119 -4.30 9.90 6.22
C LEU A 119 -4.19 10.83 4.99
N ALA A 120 -4.70 10.39 3.84
CA ALA A 120 -4.69 11.23 2.64
C ALA A 120 -5.50 12.52 2.83
N LYS A 121 -6.73 12.42 3.36
CA LYS A 121 -7.60 13.58 3.60
C LYS A 121 -7.04 14.53 4.65
N ASN A 122 -6.43 14.01 5.71
CA ASN A 122 -5.82 14.85 6.75
C ASN A 122 -4.53 15.56 6.26
N LEU A 123 -3.76 14.92 5.37
CA LEU A 123 -2.54 15.50 4.81
C LEU A 123 -2.81 16.46 3.64
N LEU A 124 -3.92 16.28 2.92
CA LEU A 124 -4.27 17.05 1.73
C LEU A 124 -4.26 18.57 1.93
N PRO A 125 -4.83 19.15 3.01
CA PRO A 125 -4.80 20.61 3.23
C PRO A 125 -3.37 21.16 3.31
N HIS A 126 -2.44 20.41 3.91
CA HIS A 126 -1.02 20.79 3.96
C HIS A 126 -0.39 20.80 2.57
N MET A 127 -0.66 19.78 1.74
CA MET A 127 -0.14 19.70 0.37
C MET A 127 -0.74 20.78 -0.53
N LEU A 128 -2.04 21.06 -0.42
CA LEU A 128 -2.71 22.14 -1.16
C LEU A 128 -2.14 23.52 -0.82
N LYS A 129 -1.93 23.80 0.48
CA LYS A 129 -1.29 25.06 0.91
C LYS A 129 0.11 25.24 0.32
N LYS A 130 0.82 24.13 0.11
CA LYS A 130 2.16 24.11 -0.50
C LYS A 130 2.10 24.19 -2.04
N GLY A 131 0.95 23.91 -2.65
CA GLY A 131 0.79 23.78 -4.11
C GLY A 131 1.50 22.57 -4.71
N SER A 132 1.84 21.57 -3.89
CA SER A 132 2.50 20.35 -4.37
C SER A 132 2.39 19.20 -3.37
N GLY A 133 2.17 18.01 -3.89
CA GLY A 133 2.13 16.77 -3.10
C GLY A 133 2.03 15.54 -3.99
N HIS A 134 2.37 14.37 -3.45
CA HIS A 134 2.23 13.13 -4.19
C HIS A 134 1.69 12.01 -3.28
N PHE A 135 0.50 11.54 -3.58
CA PHE A 135 -0.06 10.34 -2.97
C PHE A 135 0.33 9.11 -3.78
N VAL A 136 0.98 8.15 -3.13
CA VAL A 136 1.31 6.84 -3.72
C VAL A 136 0.53 5.79 -2.94
N VAL A 137 -0.28 4.99 -3.62
CA VAL A 137 -1.07 3.95 -2.96
C VAL A 137 -0.69 2.58 -3.49
N VAL A 138 -0.26 1.71 -2.57
CA VAL A 138 0.03 0.30 -2.89
C VAL A 138 -1.26 -0.50 -2.75
N THR A 139 -1.88 -0.75 -3.90
CA THR A 139 -3.10 -1.55 -4.00
C THR A 139 -2.75 -3.04 -4.20
N SER A 140 -3.27 -3.66 -5.20
CA SER A 140 -2.98 -5.02 -5.67
C SER A 140 -3.63 -5.22 -7.03
N LEU A 141 -3.18 -6.17 -7.82
CA LEU A 141 -3.94 -6.66 -8.98
C LEU A 141 -5.35 -7.16 -8.59
N THR A 142 -5.55 -7.56 -7.32
CA THR A 142 -6.89 -7.86 -6.81
C THR A 142 -7.78 -6.62 -6.64
N GLY A 143 -7.24 -5.41 -6.79
CA GLY A 143 -7.99 -4.16 -6.94
C GLY A 143 -8.54 -3.95 -8.36
N ILE A 144 -8.09 -4.75 -9.35
CA ILE A 144 -8.58 -4.74 -10.72
C ILE A 144 -9.51 -5.94 -10.98
N PHE A 145 -9.20 -7.10 -10.38
CA PHE A 145 -10.01 -8.32 -10.49
C PHE A 145 -10.01 -9.11 -9.18
N GLY A 146 -11.18 -9.65 -8.82
CA GLY A 146 -11.31 -10.53 -7.66
C GLY A 146 -10.70 -11.91 -7.92
N THR A 147 -10.23 -12.55 -6.85
CA THR A 147 -9.76 -13.94 -6.86
C THR A 147 -10.44 -14.73 -5.74
N PRO A 148 -10.55 -16.07 -5.84
CA PRO A 148 -11.00 -16.88 -4.72
C PRO A 148 -10.21 -16.58 -3.43
N TYR A 149 -10.85 -16.76 -2.28
CA TYR A 149 -10.29 -16.56 -0.94
C TYR A 149 -9.94 -15.12 -0.54
N ARG A 150 -10.22 -14.11 -1.38
CA ARG A 150 -9.82 -12.71 -1.16
C ARG A 150 -10.95 -11.72 -1.43
N SER A 151 -12.21 -12.11 -1.20
CA SER A 151 -13.38 -11.28 -1.53
C SER A 151 -13.35 -9.91 -0.85
N GLY A 152 -13.26 -9.86 0.48
CA GLY A 152 -13.16 -8.62 1.25
C GLY A 152 -11.88 -7.84 0.94
N TYR A 153 -10.74 -8.52 0.85
CA TYR A 153 -9.48 -7.88 0.47
C TYR A 153 -9.56 -7.22 -0.92
N ALA A 154 -10.09 -7.94 -1.91
CA ALA A 154 -10.27 -7.40 -3.26
C ALA A 154 -11.21 -6.19 -3.25
N ALA A 155 -12.29 -6.24 -2.48
CA ALA A 155 -13.22 -5.11 -2.33
C ALA A 155 -12.50 -3.86 -1.80
N THR A 156 -11.66 -4.00 -0.75
CA THR A 156 -10.89 -2.86 -0.23
C THR A 156 -9.95 -2.26 -1.26
N LYS A 157 -9.29 -3.12 -2.06
CA LYS A 157 -8.34 -2.65 -3.08
C LYS A 157 -9.05 -2.02 -4.29
N HIS A 158 -10.24 -2.48 -4.68
CA HIS A 158 -11.09 -1.79 -5.67
C HIS A 158 -11.54 -0.41 -5.16
N ALA A 159 -11.95 -0.32 -3.88
CA ALA A 159 -12.36 0.94 -3.28
C ALA A 159 -11.23 2.00 -3.32
N LEU A 160 -9.98 1.58 -3.06
CA LEU A 160 -8.81 2.47 -3.18
C LEU A 160 -8.61 2.97 -4.62
N HIS A 161 -8.78 2.12 -5.64
CA HIS A 161 -8.71 2.58 -7.04
C HIS A 161 -9.74 3.67 -7.31
N GLY A 162 -11.02 3.43 -6.95
CA GLY A 162 -12.07 4.43 -7.15
C GLY A 162 -11.78 5.75 -6.46
N PHE A 163 -11.38 5.71 -5.19
CA PHE A 163 -11.06 6.91 -4.41
C PHE A 163 -9.88 7.70 -5.01
N TYR A 164 -8.76 7.03 -5.30
CA TYR A 164 -7.56 7.71 -5.76
C TYR A 164 -7.62 8.15 -7.22
N ASP A 165 -8.44 7.49 -8.06
CA ASP A 165 -8.73 7.96 -9.41
C ASP A 165 -9.55 9.26 -9.37
N SER A 166 -10.57 9.34 -8.50
CA SER A 166 -11.35 10.55 -8.29
C SER A 166 -10.47 11.67 -7.73
N LEU A 167 -9.71 11.39 -6.67
CA LEU A 167 -8.81 12.38 -6.05
C LEU A 167 -7.81 12.97 -7.07
N ARG A 168 -7.28 12.14 -7.97
CA ARG A 168 -6.39 12.59 -9.04
C ARG A 168 -7.10 13.56 -9.98
N ALA A 169 -8.31 13.21 -10.42
CA ALA A 169 -9.07 14.03 -11.35
C ALA A 169 -9.49 15.36 -10.72
N GLU A 170 -9.79 15.36 -9.43
CA GLU A 170 -10.20 16.57 -8.69
C GLU A 170 -9.05 17.56 -8.46
N LEU A 171 -7.80 17.08 -8.34
CA LEU A 171 -6.69 17.86 -7.80
C LEU A 171 -5.45 17.95 -8.72
N GLU A 172 -5.55 17.48 -9.97
CA GLU A 172 -4.42 17.53 -10.92
C GLU A 172 -3.92 18.96 -11.14
N ASP A 173 -4.86 19.92 -11.25
CA ASP A 173 -4.55 21.33 -11.47
C ASP A 173 -4.01 22.04 -10.21
N ASP A 174 -4.22 21.47 -9.02
CA ASP A 174 -3.71 21.98 -7.75
C ASP A 174 -2.27 21.50 -7.44
N GLY A 175 -1.61 20.85 -8.39
CA GLY A 175 -0.23 20.32 -8.24
C GLY A 175 -0.14 19.06 -7.39
N ILE A 176 -1.26 18.38 -7.16
CA ILE A 176 -1.32 17.11 -6.41
C ILE A 176 -1.26 15.93 -7.36
N LYS A 177 -0.28 15.06 -7.16
CA LYS A 177 -0.07 13.85 -7.96
C LYS A 177 -0.57 12.62 -7.24
N VAL A 178 -1.02 11.64 -8.02
CA VAL A 178 -1.45 10.33 -7.51
C VAL A 178 -0.84 9.22 -8.37
N THR A 179 -0.14 8.29 -7.73
CA THR A 179 0.36 7.05 -8.34
C THR A 179 -0.30 5.84 -7.67
N ILE A 180 -0.99 5.02 -8.44
CA ILE A 180 -1.53 3.74 -7.99
C ILE A 180 -0.56 2.64 -8.41
N ALA A 181 -0.03 1.89 -7.46
CA ALA A 181 0.78 0.71 -7.71
C ALA A 181 -0.02 -0.55 -7.37
N ALA A 182 -0.24 -1.41 -8.34
CA ALA A 182 -1.00 -2.65 -8.21
C ALA A 182 -0.10 -3.88 -8.39
N PRO A 183 0.58 -4.35 -7.32
CA PRO A 183 1.39 -5.57 -7.38
C PRO A 183 0.54 -6.83 -7.50
N GLY A 184 1.09 -7.84 -8.19
CA GLY A 184 0.66 -9.22 -8.13
C GLY A 184 1.21 -9.93 -6.89
N PHE A 185 1.76 -11.13 -7.07
CA PHE A 185 2.40 -11.86 -5.98
C PHE A 185 3.80 -11.30 -5.70
N VAL A 186 4.01 -10.85 -4.45
CA VAL A 186 5.30 -10.36 -3.95
C VAL A 186 5.69 -11.18 -2.73
N LYS A 187 6.90 -11.72 -2.70
CA LYS A 187 7.41 -12.55 -1.62
C LYS A 187 7.53 -11.75 -0.32
N THR A 188 6.47 -11.80 0.50
CA THR A 188 6.35 -11.11 1.79
C THR A 188 5.51 -11.94 2.77
N ASN A 189 5.50 -11.58 4.04
CA ASN A 189 4.69 -12.27 5.05
C ASN A 189 3.19 -11.87 5.03
N VAL A 190 2.70 -11.23 3.96
CA VAL A 190 1.30 -10.80 3.87
C VAL A 190 0.31 -11.96 3.91
N SER A 191 0.67 -13.15 3.36
CA SER A 191 -0.18 -14.34 3.41
C SER A 191 -0.18 -14.99 4.80
N VAL A 192 0.97 -15.04 5.45
CA VAL A 192 1.11 -15.56 6.82
C VAL A 192 0.27 -14.75 7.81
N ASN A 193 0.27 -13.42 7.66
CA ASN A 193 -0.48 -12.50 8.50
C ASN A 193 -1.91 -12.23 8.02
N ALA A 194 -2.36 -12.90 6.93
CA ALA A 194 -3.71 -12.71 6.41
C ALA A 194 -4.77 -13.23 7.39
N LEU A 195 -5.94 -12.59 7.43
CA LEU A 195 -7.06 -13.03 8.25
C LEU A 195 -7.79 -14.19 7.54
N VAL A 196 -8.18 -15.21 8.31
CA VAL A 196 -9.11 -16.24 7.87
C VAL A 196 -10.55 -15.87 8.26
N GLY A 197 -11.50 -16.77 8.01
CA GLY A 197 -12.93 -16.45 8.12
C GLY A 197 -13.43 -16.03 9.49
N ASP A 198 -12.78 -16.45 10.57
CA ASP A 198 -13.11 -16.08 11.96
C ASP A 198 -12.30 -14.88 12.48
N GLY A 199 -11.38 -14.33 11.67
CA GLY A 199 -10.52 -13.20 12.04
C GLY A 199 -9.17 -13.61 12.61
N SER A 200 -8.88 -14.87 12.81
CA SER A 200 -7.55 -15.36 13.21
C SER A 200 -6.56 -15.26 12.02
N LYS A 201 -5.26 -15.40 12.29
CA LYS A 201 -4.23 -15.39 11.24
C LYS A 201 -4.16 -16.72 10.52
N ALA A 202 -3.90 -16.68 9.22
CA ALA A 202 -3.71 -17.87 8.39
C ALA A 202 -2.47 -18.68 8.78
N ASN A 203 -1.39 -18.03 9.23
CA ASN A 203 -0.10 -18.63 9.63
C ASN A 203 0.51 -19.57 8.58
N VAL A 204 0.12 -19.41 7.31
CA VAL A 204 0.60 -20.23 6.20
C VAL A 204 1.06 -19.32 5.06
N MET A 205 2.20 -19.67 4.46
CA MET A 205 2.69 -19.02 3.26
C MET A 205 2.03 -19.64 2.03
N ASP A 206 1.35 -18.83 1.20
CA ASP A 206 0.81 -19.30 -0.08
C ASP A 206 1.94 -19.65 -1.05
N ASP A 207 1.81 -20.73 -1.81
CA ASP A 207 2.78 -21.12 -2.84
C ASP A 207 2.98 -20.03 -3.90
N ALA A 208 1.89 -19.41 -4.33
CA ALA A 208 1.94 -18.30 -5.29
C ALA A 208 2.69 -17.08 -4.73
N GLN A 209 2.52 -16.78 -3.44
CA GLN A 209 3.22 -15.70 -2.75
C GLN A 209 4.72 -16.01 -2.61
N ALA A 210 5.07 -17.26 -2.26
CA ALA A 210 6.46 -17.70 -2.12
C ALA A 210 7.25 -17.63 -3.45
N LYS A 211 6.55 -17.82 -4.58
CA LYS A 211 7.09 -17.75 -5.95
C LYS A 211 6.96 -16.37 -6.60
N GLY A 212 6.42 -15.39 -5.88
CA GLY A 212 6.27 -14.02 -6.33
C GLY A 212 7.62 -13.31 -6.55
N ILE A 213 7.57 -12.11 -7.10
CA ILE A 213 8.75 -11.25 -7.21
C ILE A 213 9.26 -10.86 -5.82
N SER A 214 10.51 -10.44 -5.73
CA SER A 214 11.06 -9.94 -4.47
C SER A 214 10.40 -8.63 -4.02
N ALA A 215 10.45 -8.32 -2.73
CA ALA A 215 9.98 -7.03 -2.21
C ALA A 215 10.82 -5.88 -2.78
N GLU A 216 12.11 -6.10 -2.97
CA GLU A 216 13.08 -5.16 -3.55
C GLU A 216 12.73 -4.82 -5.00
N ASP A 217 12.43 -5.84 -5.85
CA ASP A 217 12.03 -5.59 -7.25
C ASP A 217 10.70 -4.84 -7.33
N CYS A 218 9.76 -5.17 -6.42
CA CYS A 218 8.50 -4.45 -6.32
C CYS A 218 8.73 -2.98 -5.91
N ALA A 219 9.54 -2.74 -4.88
CA ALA A 219 9.91 -1.39 -4.43
C ALA A 219 10.60 -0.60 -5.53
N LYS A 220 11.54 -1.22 -6.27
CA LYS A 220 12.21 -0.60 -7.41
C LYS A 220 11.23 -0.15 -8.49
N ALA A 221 10.24 -0.98 -8.81
CA ALA A 221 9.20 -0.62 -9.79
C ALA A 221 8.36 0.57 -9.29
N ILE A 222 7.97 0.58 -8.02
CA ILE A 222 7.21 1.67 -7.39
C ILE A 222 8.03 2.97 -7.40
N VAL A 223 9.28 2.93 -6.95
CA VAL A 223 10.19 4.09 -6.92
C VAL A 223 10.37 4.68 -8.32
N GLN A 224 10.53 3.85 -9.35
CA GLN A 224 10.61 4.30 -10.75
C GLN A 224 9.30 4.93 -11.24
N ALA A 225 8.15 4.41 -10.80
CA ALA A 225 6.85 4.99 -11.12
C ALA A 225 6.68 6.38 -10.49
N ILE A 226 7.09 6.55 -9.24
CA ILE A 226 7.08 7.83 -8.54
C ILE A 226 7.98 8.85 -9.27
N LYS A 227 9.22 8.46 -9.62
CA LYS A 227 10.16 9.32 -10.36
C LYS A 227 9.60 9.80 -11.68
N LYS A 228 8.87 8.92 -12.39
CA LYS A 228 8.26 9.19 -13.70
C LYS A 228 6.83 9.73 -13.59
N GLU A 229 6.33 9.96 -12.38
CA GLU A 229 4.98 10.46 -12.09
C GLU A 229 3.88 9.67 -12.80
N LYS A 230 4.07 8.34 -12.88
CA LYS A 230 3.10 7.47 -13.53
C LYS A 230 1.78 7.45 -12.75
N ARG A 231 0.67 7.57 -13.46
CA ARG A 231 -0.68 7.52 -12.86
C ARG A 231 -0.98 6.16 -12.26
N GLU A 232 -0.61 5.09 -12.97
CA GLU A 232 -0.85 3.72 -12.54
C GLU A 232 0.22 2.77 -13.08
N ILE A 233 0.57 1.73 -12.28
CA ILE A 233 1.44 0.64 -12.71
C ILE A 233 0.91 -0.70 -12.20
N TYR A 234 1.01 -1.71 -13.07
CA TYR A 234 0.77 -3.11 -12.74
C TYR A 234 2.09 -3.84 -12.65
N ILE A 235 2.34 -4.55 -11.54
CA ILE A 235 3.64 -5.15 -11.24
C ILE A 235 3.48 -6.67 -11.11
N GLY A 236 4.34 -7.43 -11.80
CA GLY A 236 4.33 -8.89 -11.79
C GLY A 236 3.72 -9.48 -13.06
N ARG A 237 3.97 -10.78 -13.27
CA ARG A 237 3.50 -11.52 -14.46
C ARG A 237 1.98 -11.60 -14.53
N GLU A 238 1.32 -11.62 -13.37
CA GLU A 238 -0.14 -11.71 -13.24
C GLU A 238 -0.86 -10.46 -13.76
N SER A 239 -0.13 -9.39 -14.06
CA SER A 239 -0.67 -8.13 -14.62
C SER A 239 -1.44 -8.33 -15.93
N TYR A 240 -1.08 -9.36 -16.72
CA TYR A 240 -1.86 -9.74 -17.90
C TYR A 240 -3.33 -10.07 -17.59
N GLY A 241 -3.62 -10.51 -16.35
CA GLY A 241 -4.99 -10.76 -15.88
C GLY A 241 -5.87 -9.51 -15.89
N ALA A 242 -5.32 -8.33 -15.65
CA ALA A 242 -6.06 -7.06 -15.72
C ALA A 242 -6.58 -6.79 -17.15
N TYR A 243 -5.72 -6.97 -18.13
CA TYR A 243 -6.07 -6.83 -19.54
C TYR A 243 -7.03 -7.94 -20.00
N ALA A 244 -6.78 -9.20 -19.59
CA ALA A 244 -7.66 -10.31 -19.89
C ALA A 244 -9.08 -10.09 -19.36
N LYS A 245 -9.24 -9.60 -18.12
CA LYS A 245 -10.55 -9.23 -17.56
C LYS A 245 -11.26 -8.19 -18.42
N ARG A 246 -10.53 -7.18 -18.91
CA ARG A 246 -11.11 -6.06 -19.66
C ARG A 246 -11.52 -6.44 -21.08
N PHE A 247 -10.68 -7.19 -21.79
CA PHE A 247 -10.85 -7.44 -23.22
C PHE A 247 -11.43 -8.80 -23.55
N VAL A 248 -11.25 -9.82 -22.72
CA VAL A 248 -11.76 -11.19 -22.91
C VAL A 248 -12.40 -11.75 -21.62
N PRO A 249 -13.46 -11.10 -21.08
CA PRO A 249 -14.00 -11.39 -19.75
C PRO A 249 -14.49 -12.82 -19.60
N GLY A 250 -15.07 -13.44 -20.63
CA GLY A 250 -15.55 -14.82 -20.60
C GLY A 250 -14.42 -15.85 -20.44
N LEU A 251 -13.29 -15.64 -21.11
CA LEU A 251 -12.10 -16.48 -20.95
C LEU A 251 -11.49 -16.26 -19.56
N PHE A 252 -11.36 -15.00 -19.14
CA PHE A 252 -10.86 -14.66 -17.83
C PHE A 252 -11.66 -15.31 -16.69
N ALA A 253 -13.00 -15.29 -16.76
CA ALA A 253 -13.86 -15.91 -15.77
C ALA A 253 -13.59 -17.42 -15.61
N ARG A 254 -13.30 -18.12 -16.71
CA ARG A 254 -12.94 -19.55 -16.69
C ARG A 254 -11.55 -19.77 -16.06
N MET A 255 -10.60 -18.88 -16.35
CA MET A 255 -9.24 -18.96 -15.81
C MET A 255 -9.21 -18.67 -14.31
N ILE A 256 -9.86 -17.59 -13.86
CA ILE A 256 -9.80 -17.16 -12.46
C ILE A 256 -10.47 -18.15 -11.51
N LYS A 257 -11.52 -18.86 -11.98
CA LYS A 257 -12.17 -19.94 -11.22
C LYS A 257 -11.20 -21.06 -10.86
N LYS A 258 -10.22 -21.34 -11.74
CA LYS A 258 -9.21 -22.40 -11.57
C LYS A 258 -7.91 -21.89 -10.95
N ALA A 259 -7.80 -20.60 -10.66
CA ALA A 259 -6.56 -20.00 -10.13
C ALA A 259 -6.23 -20.59 -8.76
N LYS A 260 -5.07 -21.24 -8.69
CA LYS A 260 -4.48 -21.69 -7.41
C LYS A 260 -3.85 -20.49 -6.73
N VAL A 261 -4.57 -19.87 -5.80
CA VAL A 261 -4.14 -18.66 -5.07
C VAL A 261 -3.84 -18.96 -3.60
N ARG A 262 -3.77 -20.26 -3.29
CA ARG A 262 -3.46 -20.79 -1.97
C ARG A 262 -2.45 -21.92 -2.11
#